data_39c200811ece00953c7c66ae44a9185b
#
_entry.id   39c200811ece00953c7c66ae44a9185b
#
_cell.length_a   1.000
_cell.length_b   1.000
_cell.length_c   1.000
_cell.angle_alpha   90.00
_cell.angle_beta   90.00
_cell.angle_gamma   90.00
#
_symmetry.space_group_name_H-M   'P 1'
#
loop_
_entity.id
_entity.type
_entity.pdbx_description
1 polymer ?
#
loop_
_entity_poly.entity_id
_entity_poly.type
_entity_poly.pdbx_seq_one_letter_code
_entity_poly.pdbx_strand_id
1 'polypeptide(L)'
;MILNFDSREYLKGNIKPMKVGGFGSRSLKDERVETILLEKIKELNATLIVTCQEPQGVSEVAQRVSKDYGYPLQLHFLNMQYLRGAFEQRSKEIIAECDYFIIIHDGVSKGTANEKILIEKSGKPFHYEIIEPTKYDRSVGFNINEEWGNEIGTDLGGILSGIKI
;
A
#
# COMPACT_ATOMS: atom_id res chain seq x y z
N MET A 1 -0.09 7.83 -21.73
CA MET A 1 -0.82 9.04 -21.61
C MET A 1 -1.04 9.41 -20.18
N ILE A 2 -0.80 10.66 -19.84
CA ILE A 2 -0.95 11.11 -18.49
C ILE A 2 -2.38 11.41 -18.20
N LEU A 3 -2.87 10.98 -17.07
CA LEU A 3 -4.19 11.28 -16.69
C LEU A 3 -4.23 12.63 -16.07
N ASN A 4 -5.25 13.37 -16.35
CA ASN A 4 -5.39 14.67 -15.75
C ASN A 4 -6.52 14.62 -14.75
N PHE A 5 -6.18 14.86 -13.50
CA PHE A 5 -7.20 14.97 -12.47
C PHE A 5 -7.61 16.44 -12.45
N ASP A 6 -8.87 16.71 -12.72
CA ASP A 6 -9.36 18.07 -12.72
C ASP A 6 -10.03 18.37 -11.37
N SER A 7 -9.31 19.01 -10.50
CA SER A 7 -9.82 19.30 -9.18
C SER A 7 -11.01 20.25 -9.21
N ARG A 8 -11.14 21.04 -10.26
CA ARG A 8 -12.27 21.95 -10.37
C ARG A 8 -13.57 21.15 -10.59
N GLU A 9 -13.50 20.11 -11.42
CA GLU A 9 -14.67 19.28 -11.67
C GLU A 9 -15.03 18.50 -10.40
N TYR A 10 -14.02 18.06 -9.67
CA TYR A 10 -14.25 17.35 -8.42
C TYR A 10 -14.92 18.27 -7.42
N LEU A 11 -14.44 19.52 -7.28
CA LEU A 11 -15.01 20.47 -6.33
C LEU A 11 -16.42 20.89 -6.71
N LYS A 12 -16.78 20.78 -7.99
CA LYS A 12 -18.12 21.08 -8.42
C LYS A 12 -19.06 19.88 -8.25
N GLY A 13 -18.52 18.75 -7.77
CA GLY A 13 -19.33 17.56 -7.61
C GLY A 13 -19.58 16.78 -8.90
N ASN A 14 -18.88 17.12 -9.98
CA ASN A 14 -19.06 16.43 -11.25
C ASN A 14 -18.30 15.12 -11.31
N ILE A 15 -17.31 14.93 -10.42
CA ILE A 15 -16.53 13.72 -10.36
C ILE A 15 -16.82 13.04 -9.04
N LYS A 16 -17.28 11.80 -9.11
CA LYS A 16 -17.59 11.06 -7.90
C LYS A 16 -16.29 10.66 -7.21
N PRO A 17 -16.16 10.91 -5.91
CA PRO A 17 -14.93 10.54 -5.20
C PRO A 17 -14.66 9.05 -5.25
N MET A 18 -13.41 8.67 -5.46
CA MET A 18 -12.99 7.29 -5.43
C MET A 18 -11.62 7.26 -4.75
N LYS A 19 -11.60 6.87 -3.49
CA LYS A 19 -10.35 6.79 -2.72
C LYS A 19 -9.84 5.37 -2.82
N VAL A 20 -8.65 5.22 -3.35
CA VAL A 20 -8.06 3.91 -3.62
C VAL A 20 -6.87 3.67 -2.71
N GLY A 21 -6.94 2.62 -1.93
CA GLY A 21 -5.86 2.25 -1.03
C GLY A 21 -4.89 1.30 -1.72
N GLY A 22 -3.60 1.55 -1.58
CA GLY A 22 -2.57 0.68 -2.15
C GLY A 22 -1.83 -0.05 -1.05
N PHE A 23 -1.78 -1.36 -1.16
CA PHE A 23 -1.06 -2.20 -0.22
C PHE A 23 -0.20 -3.20 -0.96
N GLY A 24 0.88 -3.61 -0.37
CA GLY A 24 1.66 -4.67 -0.99
C GLY A 24 2.98 -4.95 -0.32
N SER A 25 3.68 -5.90 -0.88
CA SER A 25 4.89 -6.41 -0.30
C SER A 25 6.08 -5.50 -0.55
N ARG A 26 6.96 -5.41 0.44
CA ARG A 26 8.16 -4.58 0.32
C ARG A 26 9.14 -5.11 -0.70
N SER A 27 9.05 -6.39 -1.01
CA SER A 27 9.95 -7.00 -1.97
C SER A 27 9.61 -6.65 -3.41
N LEU A 28 8.46 -6.05 -3.67
CA LEU A 28 7.98 -5.78 -5.01
C LEU A 28 8.09 -4.31 -5.34
N LYS A 29 8.98 -3.95 -6.25
CA LYS A 29 9.19 -2.55 -6.58
C LYS A 29 9.57 -2.29 -8.03
N ASP A 30 9.43 -3.27 -8.87
CA ASP A 30 9.82 -3.13 -10.27
C ASP A 30 8.67 -2.58 -11.13
N GLU A 31 8.90 -2.50 -12.42
CA GLU A 31 7.94 -1.93 -13.34
C GLU A 31 6.60 -2.61 -13.38
N ARG A 32 6.55 -3.89 -13.06
CA ARG A 32 5.28 -4.62 -13.08
C ARG A 32 4.32 -4.02 -12.07
N VAL A 33 4.85 -3.59 -10.92
CA VAL A 33 4.04 -3.00 -9.86
C VAL A 33 3.46 -1.68 -10.36
N GLU A 34 4.27 -0.86 -10.98
CA GLU A 34 3.83 0.42 -11.50
C GLU A 34 2.72 0.22 -12.53
N THR A 35 2.90 -0.72 -13.45
CA THR A 35 1.92 -1.01 -14.49
C THR A 35 0.58 -1.42 -13.88
N ILE A 36 0.60 -2.35 -12.94
CA ILE A 36 -0.62 -2.83 -12.29
C ILE A 36 -1.33 -1.68 -11.58
N LEU A 37 -0.59 -0.92 -10.80
CA LEU A 37 -1.17 0.19 -10.05
C LEU A 37 -1.79 1.22 -11.00
N LEU A 38 -1.03 1.63 -11.99
CA LEU A 38 -1.49 2.69 -12.88
C LEU A 38 -2.70 2.28 -13.69
N GLU A 39 -2.71 1.05 -14.20
CA GLU A 39 -3.85 0.57 -14.97
C GLU A 39 -5.11 0.56 -14.11
N LYS A 40 -4.99 0.07 -12.90
CA LYS A 40 -6.16 -0.03 -12.03
C LYS A 40 -6.62 1.35 -11.56
N ILE A 41 -5.69 2.23 -11.25
CA ILE A 41 -6.03 3.58 -10.83
C ILE A 41 -6.78 4.32 -11.95
N LYS A 42 -6.35 4.12 -13.20
CA LYS A 42 -7.04 4.74 -14.32
C LYS A 42 -8.42 4.12 -14.51
N GLU A 43 -8.49 2.82 -14.45
CA GLU A 43 -9.73 2.11 -14.64
C GLU A 43 -10.80 2.55 -13.63
N LEU A 44 -10.37 2.79 -12.39
CA LEU A 44 -11.27 3.16 -11.32
C LEU A 44 -11.59 4.66 -11.29
N ASN A 45 -10.91 5.45 -12.08
CA ASN A 45 -11.02 6.91 -12.05
C ASN A 45 -10.74 7.42 -10.63
N ALA A 46 -9.64 6.96 -10.06
CA ALA A 46 -9.29 7.31 -8.68
C ALA A 46 -9.11 8.81 -8.53
N THR A 47 -9.65 9.37 -7.44
CA THR A 47 -9.50 10.78 -7.14
C THR A 47 -8.51 11.01 -6.01
N LEU A 48 -8.15 9.96 -5.28
CA LEU A 48 -7.18 10.05 -4.20
C LEU A 48 -6.51 8.69 -4.04
N ILE A 49 -5.20 8.68 -3.94
CA ILE A 49 -4.46 7.45 -3.66
C ILE A 49 -4.06 7.52 -2.21
N VAL A 50 -4.33 6.46 -1.46
CA VAL A 50 -4.02 6.40 -0.03
C VAL A 50 -3.11 5.21 0.19
N THR A 51 -1.99 5.42 0.85
CA THR A 51 -1.09 4.30 1.15
C THR A 51 -0.32 4.61 2.42
N CYS A 52 0.48 3.68 2.86
CA CYS A 52 1.29 3.91 4.05
C CYS A 52 2.64 4.50 3.64
N GLN A 53 3.24 5.21 4.55
CA GLN A 53 4.54 5.79 4.31
C GLN A 53 5.57 4.69 4.50
N GLU A 54 6.08 4.17 3.40
CA GLU A 54 7.10 3.14 3.40
C GLU A 54 8.16 3.54 2.39
N PRO A 55 9.41 3.28 2.69
CA PRO A 55 10.50 3.70 1.79
C PRO A 55 10.71 2.75 0.61
N GLN A 56 10.05 1.62 0.57
CA GLN A 56 10.26 0.67 -0.51
C GLN A 56 9.04 -0.21 -0.72
N GLY A 57 9.03 -0.92 -1.81
CA GLY A 57 7.96 -1.86 -2.13
C GLY A 57 6.77 -1.22 -2.78
N VAL A 58 5.64 -1.89 -2.72
CA VAL A 58 4.43 -1.45 -3.42
C VAL A 58 3.98 -0.07 -2.96
N SER A 59 4.07 0.21 -1.66
CA SER A 59 3.65 1.52 -1.15
C SER A 59 4.51 2.65 -1.71
N GLU A 60 5.80 2.40 -1.87
CA GLU A 60 6.68 3.41 -2.44
C GLU A 60 6.34 3.63 -3.91
N VAL A 61 6.03 2.56 -4.64
CA VAL A 61 5.64 2.68 -6.04
C VAL A 61 4.34 3.46 -6.15
N ALA A 62 3.39 3.23 -5.23
CA ALA A 62 2.14 3.98 -5.23
C ALA A 62 2.39 5.47 -5.00
N GLN A 63 3.32 5.80 -4.13
CA GLN A 63 3.69 7.19 -3.89
C GLN A 63 4.29 7.82 -5.16
N ARG A 64 5.13 7.08 -5.84
CA ARG A 64 5.78 7.55 -7.04
C ARG A 64 4.78 7.72 -8.19
N VAL A 65 3.85 6.79 -8.34
CA VAL A 65 2.80 6.89 -9.35
C VAL A 65 1.96 8.14 -9.10
N SER A 66 1.61 8.39 -7.85
CA SER A 66 0.84 9.54 -7.49
C SER A 66 1.57 10.82 -7.94
N LYS A 67 2.86 10.90 -7.61
CA LYS A 67 3.63 12.08 -7.95
C LYS A 67 3.82 12.23 -9.45
N ASP A 68 4.18 11.15 -10.13
CA ASP A 68 4.54 11.22 -11.55
C ASP A 68 3.33 11.43 -12.46
N TYR A 69 2.17 10.98 -12.05
CA TYR A 69 0.98 11.08 -12.87
C TYR A 69 -0.07 12.05 -12.34
N GLY A 70 0.27 12.78 -11.30
CA GLY A 70 -0.58 13.88 -10.83
C GLY A 70 -1.79 13.51 -10.03
N TYR A 71 -1.79 12.37 -9.36
CA TYR A 71 -2.90 12.02 -8.49
C TYR A 71 -2.66 12.57 -7.08
N PRO A 72 -3.71 13.04 -6.42
CA PRO A 72 -3.57 13.41 -5.01
C PRO A 72 -3.18 12.20 -4.18
N LEU A 73 -2.38 12.41 -3.16
CA LEU A 73 -1.85 11.33 -2.33
C LEU A 73 -2.05 11.64 -0.86
N GLN A 74 -2.50 10.64 -0.12
CA GLN A 74 -2.55 10.75 1.33
C GLN A 74 -1.73 9.60 1.91
N LEU A 75 -0.83 9.93 2.84
CA LEU A 75 0.00 8.93 3.48
C LEU A 75 -0.41 8.74 4.92
N HIS A 76 -0.40 7.51 5.36
CA HIS A 76 -0.61 7.19 6.76
C HIS A 76 0.72 6.75 7.36
N PHE A 77 1.02 7.24 8.54
CA PHE A 77 2.28 6.96 9.21
C PHE A 77 2.03 6.04 10.41
N LEU A 78 3.05 5.37 10.85
CA LEU A 78 2.94 4.55 12.04
C LEU A 78 2.75 5.45 13.26
N ASN A 79 1.83 5.07 14.11
CA ASN A 79 1.65 5.77 15.37
C ASN A 79 2.22 4.84 16.45
N MET A 80 3.41 5.15 16.91
CA MET A 80 4.12 4.28 17.82
C MET A 80 3.47 4.15 19.19
N GLN A 81 2.46 4.97 19.46
CA GLN A 81 1.70 4.84 20.66
C GLN A 81 1.01 3.46 20.71
N TYR A 82 0.73 2.85 19.55
CA TYR A 82 0.13 1.54 19.52
C TYR A 82 1.15 0.39 19.60
N LEU A 83 2.43 0.72 19.66
CA LEU A 83 3.50 -0.27 19.80
C LEU A 83 3.39 -1.38 18.77
N ARG A 84 3.27 -2.63 19.19
CA ARG A 84 3.21 -3.71 18.25
C ARG A 84 2.01 -3.64 17.34
N GLY A 85 0.95 -3.01 17.78
CA GLY A 85 -0.24 -2.88 16.96
C GLY A 85 -0.19 -1.74 15.95
N ALA A 86 0.92 -1.00 15.91
CA ALA A 86 0.99 0.19 15.07
C ALA A 86 0.79 -0.11 13.58
N PHE A 87 1.34 -1.22 13.09
CA PHE A 87 1.19 -1.58 11.67
C PHE A 87 -0.25 -1.92 11.36
N GLU A 88 -0.87 -2.71 12.18
CA GLU A 88 -2.26 -3.09 11.95
C GLU A 88 -3.19 -1.91 12.11
N GLN A 89 -2.93 -1.03 13.08
CA GLN A 89 -3.73 0.16 13.28
C GLN A 89 -3.65 1.07 12.05
N ARG A 90 -2.47 1.26 11.49
CA ARG A 90 -2.29 2.06 10.29
C ARG A 90 -3.09 1.47 9.14
N SER A 91 -3.04 0.15 8.97
CA SER A 91 -3.78 -0.53 7.91
C SER A 91 -5.28 -0.35 8.11
N LYS A 92 -5.76 -0.45 9.35
CA LYS A 92 -7.18 -0.28 9.63
C LYS A 92 -7.66 1.12 9.31
N GLU A 93 -6.81 2.12 9.53
CA GLU A 93 -7.16 3.51 9.21
C GLU A 93 -7.33 3.70 7.71
N ILE A 94 -6.42 3.13 6.93
CA ILE A 94 -6.50 3.20 5.48
C ILE A 94 -7.75 2.49 4.99
N ILE A 95 -8.03 1.31 5.55
CA ILE A 95 -9.18 0.52 5.12
C ILE A 95 -10.48 1.25 5.43
N ALA A 96 -10.55 1.94 6.55
CA ALA A 96 -11.76 2.67 6.92
C ALA A 96 -12.01 3.84 5.96
N GLU A 97 -10.96 4.40 5.43
CA GLU A 97 -11.06 5.60 4.61
C GLU A 97 -11.35 5.34 3.14
N CYS A 98 -10.90 4.23 2.60
CA CYS A 98 -10.90 4.01 1.16
C CYS A 98 -12.13 3.26 0.66
N ASP A 99 -12.41 3.43 -0.63
CA ASP A 99 -13.53 2.79 -1.29
C ASP A 99 -13.15 1.52 -2.04
N TYR A 100 -11.90 1.41 -2.41
CA TYR A 100 -11.39 0.28 -3.21
C TYR A 100 -9.93 0.08 -2.85
N PHE A 101 -9.44 -1.15 -2.99
CA PHE A 101 -8.06 -1.45 -2.65
C PHE A 101 -7.34 -2.20 -3.75
N ILE A 102 -6.06 -1.94 -3.92
CA ILE A 102 -5.20 -2.68 -4.82
C ILE A 102 -4.13 -3.33 -3.94
N ILE A 103 -4.07 -4.65 -3.96
CA ILE A 103 -3.14 -5.41 -3.14
C ILE A 103 -2.22 -6.19 -4.05
N ILE A 104 -0.92 -5.93 -4.00
CA ILE A 104 0.05 -6.65 -4.81
C ILE A 104 0.97 -7.41 -3.86
N HIS A 105 0.94 -8.73 -3.94
CA HIS A 105 1.54 -9.60 -2.95
C HIS A 105 2.63 -10.44 -3.59
N ASP A 106 3.69 -10.69 -2.87
CA ASP A 106 4.76 -11.57 -3.36
C ASP A 106 4.47 -13.04 -3.07
N GLY A 107 3.34 -13.33 -2.47
CA GLY A 107 2.93 -14.68 -2.16
C GLY A 107 3.38 -15.19 -0.80
N VAL A 108 4.30 -14.50 -0.14
CA VAL A 108 4.82 -14.96 1.14
C VAL A 108 4.82 -13.95 2.27
N SER A 109 4.74 -12.67 1.96
CA SER A 109 4.80 -11.63 2.99
C SER A 109 3.61 -11.71 3.93
N LYS A 110 3.88 -11.83 5.22
CA LYS A 110 2.82 -11.96 6.21
C LYS A 110 2.03 -10.68 6.39
N GLY A 111 2.69 -9.54 6.31
CA GLY A 111 2.01 -8.26 6.46
C GLY A 111 0.96 -8.06 5.37
N THR A 112 1.32 -8.36 4.12
CA THR A 112 0.39 -8.22 3.02
C THR A 112 -0.75 -9.24 3.14
N ALA A 113 -0.45 -10.44 3.58
CA ALA A 113 -1.49 -11.45 3.80
C ALA A 113 -2.48 -10.97 4.86
N ASN A 114 -1.99 -10.34 5.93
CA ASN A 114 -2.86 -9.82 6.97
C ASN A 114 -3.70 -8.65 6.46
N GLU A 115 -3.13 -7.80 5.65
CA GLU A 115 -3.86 -6.68 5.07
C GLU A 115 -5.00 -7.20 4.20
N LYS A 116 -4.74 -8.24 3.42
CA LYS A 116 -5.76 -8.83 2.58
C LYS A 116 -6.92 -9.35 3.43
N ILE A 117 -6.62 -10.00 4.54
CA ILE A 117 -7.64 -10.51 5.43
C ILE A 117 -8.48 -9.37 6.01
N LEU A 118 -7.85 -8.28 6.43
CA LEU A 118 -8.57 -7.15 6.98
C LEU A 118 -9.47 -6.51 5.92
N ILE A 119 -9.00 -6.42 4.68
CA ILE A 119 -9.78 -5.86 3.60
C ILE A 119 -10.98 -6.76 3.28
N GLU A 120 -10.77 -8.06 3.26
CA GLU A 120 -11.86 -9.01 3.03
C GLU A 120 -12.92 -8.85 4.09
N LYS A 121 -12.52 -8.68 5.35
CA LYS A 121 -13.46 -8.52 6.43
C LYS A 121 -14.23 -7.22 6.33
N SER A 122 -13.67 -6.21 5.68
CA SER A 122 -14.35 -4.93 5.56
C SER A 122 -15.52 -4.99 4.58
N GLY A 123 -15.53 -5.98 3.72
CA GLY A 123 -16.56 -6.11 2.70
C GLY A 123 -16.38 -5.17 1.52
N LYS A 124 -15.33 -4.38 1.49
CA LYS A 124 -15.11 -3.43 0.39
C LYS A 124 -14.42 -4.10 -0.79
N PRO A 125 -14.61 -3.62 -2.00
CA PRO A 125 -14.03 -4.25 -3.18
C PRO A 125 -12.53 -4.05 -3.28
N PHE A 126 -11.86 -5.00 -3.87
CA PHE A 126 -10.41 -4.92 -4.03
C PHE A 126 -9.95 -5.74 -5.23
N HIS A 127 -8.75 -5.43 -5.69
CA HIS A 127 -8.05 -6.21 -6.71
C HIS A 127 -6.82 -6.80 -6.02
N TYR A 128 -6.64 -8.10 -6.14
CA TYR A 128 -5.53 -8.78 -5.49
C TYR A 128 -4.73 -9.51 -6.55
N GLU A 129 -3.45 -9.30 -6.56
CA GLU A 129 -2.59 -9.93 -7.54
C GLU A 129 -1.31 -10.40 -6.88
N ILE A 130 -0.88 -11.61 -7.24
CA ILE A 130 0.38 -12.14 -6.73
C ILE A 130 1.38 -12.09 -7.87
N ILE A 131 2.55 -11.52 -7.61
CA ILE A 131 3.64 -11.57 -8.58
C ILE A 131 4.89 -11.99 -7.82
N GLU A 132 5.75 -12.74 -8.48
CA GLU A 132 6.96 -13.19 -7.84
C GLU A 132 8.04 -12.15 -7.92
N PRO A 133 8.78 -11.91 -6.83
CA PRO A 133 9.89 -10.97 -6.88
C PRO A 133 10.99 -11.51 -7.80
N THR A 134 11.73 -10.60 -8.40
CA THR A 134 12.89 -11.01 -9.19
C THR A 134 13.98 -11.45 -8.19
N LYS A 135 15.04 -12.05 -8.70
CA LYS A 135 16.08 -12.45 -7.82
C LYS A 135 16.64 -11.29 -7.05
N TYR A 136 16.77 -10.15 -7.69
CA TYR A 136 17.31 -8.98 -7.06
C TYR A 136 16.38 -8.55 -5.93
N ASP A 137 15.11 -8.49 -6.22
CA ASP A 137 14.15 -8.07 -5.22
C ASP A 137 14.17 -9.00 -4.03
N ARG A 138 14.31 -10.31 -4.28
CA ARG A 138 14.33 -11.22 -3.20
C ARG A 138 15.51 -11.00 -2.31
N SER A 139 16.68 -10.78 -2.89
CA SER A 139 17.86 -10.63 -2.09
C SER A 139 17.77 -9.38 -1.22
N VAL A 140 17.01 -8.38 -1.69
CA VAL A 140 16.90 -7.18 -0.91
C VAL A 140 15.80 -7.39 0.11
N GLY A 141 14.79 -8.04 -0.33
CA GLY A 141 13.64 -8.13 0.51
C GLY A 141 13.72 -9.11 1.61
N PHE A 142 14.80 -9.82 1.67
CA PHE A 142 14.75 -10.84 2.57
C PHE A 142 14.60 -10.36 3.97
N ASN A 143 14.94 -9.22 4.21
CA ASN A 143 14.91 -8.81 5.53
C ASN A 143 13.65 -8.64 6.10
N ILE A 144 12.80 -8.80 5.38
CA ILE A 144 11.61 -8.53 5.74
C ILE A 144 11.06 -9.27 6.72
N ASN A 145 11.55 -10.24 7.05
CA ASN A 145 10.90 -10.93 7.96
C ASN A 145 10.61 -10.01 8.99
N GLU A 146 10.99 -8.93 8.83
CA GLU A 146 10.71 -8.03 9.78
C GLU A 146 9.49 -7.44 9.51
N GLU A 147 8.83 -7.77 8.62
CA GLU A 147 7.66 -7.18 8.41
C GLU A 147 6.78 -7.45 9.48
N TRP A 148 6.03 -6.61 9.88
CA TRP A 148 5.02 -6.78 10.84
C TRP A 148 5.42 -7.64 11.86
N GLY A 149 5.33 -7.88 12.12
CA GLY A 149 5.67 -8.50 12.83
C GLY A 149 6.40 -9.56 12.93
N ASN A 150 6.76 -9.76 12.80
CA ASN A 150 7.49 -10.65 12.75
C ASN A 150 8.34 -10.40 13.51
N GLU A 151 8.34 -9.93 13.41
CA GLU A 151 8.72 -9.66 13.83
C GLU A 151 8.36 -8.94 14.49
N ILE A 152 8.01 -8.64 14.47
CA ILE A 152 7.63 -7.95 15.12
C ILE A 152 7.32 -8.38 15.95
N GLY A 153 7.24 -8.84 15.81
CA GLY A 153 7.11 -9.16 16.33
C GLY A 153 7.99 -9.24 16.77
N THR A 154 8.34 -9.29 16.90
CA THR A 154 9.12 -9.25 17.17
C THR A 154 9.66 -8.51 17.26
N ASP A 155 9.62 -8.14 17.17
CA ASP A 155 10.14 -7.33 17.18
C ASP A 155 10.03 -6.34 17.08
N LEU A 156 9.59 -6.35 17.16
CA LEU A 156 9.54 -5.24 17.17
C LEU A 156 10.63 -4.85 17.64
N GLY A 157 10.76 -5.65 17.95
CA GLY A 157 11.79 -5.35 18.50
C GLY A 157 12.51 -4.93 17.48
N GLY A 158 12.44 -5.58 16.60
CA GLY A 158 13.10 -5.26 15.63
C GLY A 158 12.73 -4.03 15.16
N ILE A 159 11.74 -3.85 15.17
CA ILE A 159 11.34 -2.73 14.67
C ILE A 159 11.92 -1.76 15.35
N LEU A 160 11.90 -2.07 16.28
CA LEU A 160 12.40 -1.17 16.97
C LEU A 160 13.73 -1.47 17.06
N SER A 161 14.00 -2.29 16.83
CA SER A 161 15.06 -2.60 16.70
C SER A 161 15.48 -2.71 15.63
N GLY A 162 14.67 -2.54 15.30
CA GLY A 162 14.54 -2.57 14.63
C GLY A 162 14.49 -2.25 13.98
N ILE A 163 14.37 -2.20 14.19
CA ILE A 163 14.15 -2.36 14.12
C ILE A 163 14.78 -2.88 13.84
N LYS A 164 15.22 -3.73 14.23
CA LYS A 164 15.57 -4.39 14.29
C LYS A 164 15.79 -4.61 14.21
N ILE A 165 15.78 -4.53 14.36
CA ILE A 165 15.74 -4.53 14.54
C ILE A 165 16.10 -4.76 14.46
#